data_8334318d2fd030c2f99b399400630c12
#
_entry.id   8334318d2fd030c2f99b399400630c12
#
_cell.length_a   1.000
_cell.length_b   1.000
_cell.length_c   1.000
_cell.angle_alpha   90.00
_cell.angle_beta   90.00
_cell.angle_gamma   90.00
#
_symmetry.space_group_name_H-M   'P 1'
#
loop_
_entity.id
_entity.type
_entity.pdbx_description
1 polymer ?
#
loop_
_entity_poly.entity_id
_entity_poly.type
_entity_poly.pdbx_seq_one_letter_code
_entity_poly.pdbx_strand_id
1 'polypeptide(L)'
;KKQKVLRTISLKEAKPQITSAQNLAVDSASNHIFVVVFDHEDRRGENDGLYVFDLQSGKQLGYVHTGAGTNAVKYNPKYNEVYVTNFTSGTISVIDDKSYAVKKQFSVPVYPNQMVLSPDFDTLFIGIKEGFNRDWDPDVFVEGAKERILRIDLTKS
;
A
#
# COMPACT_ATOMS: atom_id res chain seq x y z
N LYS A 1 -28.12 -9.27 -15.46
CA LYS A 1 -27.89 -10.10 -14.25
C LYS A 1 -27.78 -9.16 -13.06
N LYS A 2 -28.52 -9.44 -11.96
CA LYS A 2 -28.38 -8.66 -10.71
C LYS A 2 -27.02 -9.00 -10.06
N GLN A 3 -26.24 -7.99 -9.75
CA GLN A 3 -25.02 -8.11 -8.96
C GLN A 3 -25.40 -8.56 -7.54
N LYS A 4 -24.59 -9.43 -6.95
CA LYS A 4 -24.81 -9.98 -5.61
C LYS A 4 -23.52 -9.90 -4.81
N VAL A 5 -23.61 -9.39 -3.56
CA VAL A 5 -22.53 -9.53 -2.58
C VAL A 5 -22.43 -11.02 -2.24
N LEU A 6 -21.29 -11.63 -2.54
CA LEU A 6 -21.05 -13.05 -2.27
C LEU A 6 -20.65 -13.27 -0.81
N ARG A 7 -19.87 -12.35 -0.26
CA ARG A 7 -19.33 -12.45 1.10
C ARG A 7 -18.87 -11.09 1.62
N THR A 8 -18.90 -10.93 2.93
CA THR A 8 -18.26 -9.82 3.66
C THR A 8 -17.17 -10.38 4.57
N ILE A 9 -15.97 -9.80 4.53
CA ILE A 9 -14.87 -10.11 5.45
C ILE A 9 -14.81 -8.96 6.46
N SER A 10 -14.98 -9.30 7.75
CA SER A 10 -14.88 -8.31 8.83
C SER A 10 -13.41 -8.08 9.20
N LEU A 11 -13.01 -6.82 9.32
CA LEU A 11 -11.67 -6.41 9.75
C LEU A 11 -11.62 -6.03 11.24
N LYS A 12 -12.72 -6.20 11.98
CA LYS A 12 -12.84 -5.78 13.40
C LYS A 12 -11.88 -6.47 14.35
N GLU A 13 -11.51 -7.72 14.03
CA GLU A 13 -10.63 -8.54 14.87
C GLU A 13 -9.16 -8.42 14.48
N ALA A 14 -8.84 -7.55 13.53
CA ALA A 14 -7.46 -7.37 13.08
C ALA A 14 -6.56 -6.78 14.17
N LYS A 15 -5.30 -7.22 14.17
CA LYS A 15 -4.26 -6.77 15.10
C LYS A 15 -3.03 -6.27 14.30
N PRO A 16 -2.57 -5.02 14.50
CA PRO A 16 -3.23 -3.93 15.23
C PRO A 16 -4.65 -3.64 14.75
N GLN A 17 -5.45 -2.88 15.51
CA GLN A 17 -6.81 -2.57 15.12
C GLN A 17 -6.82 -1.70 13.87
N ILE A 18 -7.63 -2.08 12.89
CA ILE A 18 -7.80 -1.32 11.64
C ILE A 18 -8.77 -0.17 11.89
N THR A 19 -8.31 1.05 11.65
CA THR A 19 -9.10 2.29 11.74
C THR A 19 -9.60 2.73 10.38
N SER A 20 -8.73 2.70 9.34
CA SER A 20 -9.08 3.16 7.99
C SER A 20 -8.36 2.34 6.91
N ALA A 21 -9.08 1.39 6.31
CA ALA A 21 -8.60 0.66 5.15
C ALA A 21 -8.65 1.54 3.89
N GLN A 22 -7.52 1.74 3.24
CA GLN A 22 -7.38 2.65 2.09
C GLN A 22 -7.50 1.94 0.74
N ASN A 23 -6.81 0.83 0.59
CA ASN A 23 -6.72 0.13 -0.69
C ASN A 23 -6.48 -1.36 -0.46
N LEU A 24 -6.75 -2.16 -1.49
CA LEU A 24 -6.54 -3.60 -1.43
C LEU A 24 -5.99 -4.15 -2.75
N ALA A 25 -5.28 -5.26 -2.65
CA ALA A 25 -4.86 -6.10 -3.77
C ALA A 25 -5.14 -7.56 -3.43
N VAL A 26 -5.27 -8.40 -4.46
CA VAL A 26 -5.57 -9.83 -4.29
C VAL A 26 -4.52 -10.64 -5.02
N ASP A 27 -3.99 -11.64 -4.33
CA ASP A 27 -3.33 -12.79 -4.92
C ASP A 27 -4.24 -14.01 -4.81
N SER A 28 -4.93 -14.32 -5.89
CA SER A 28 -5.84 -15.46 -5.94
C SER A 28 -5.12 -16.81 -5.96
N ALA A 29 -3.86 -16.85 -6.41
CA ALA A 29 -3.06 -18.08 -6.46
C ALA A 29 -2.64 -18.54 -5.06
N SER A 30 -2.23 -17.60 -4.20
CA SER A 30 -1.89 -17.88 -2.80
C SER A 30 -3.06 -17.70 -1.83
N ASN A 31 -4.25 -17.32 -2.35
CA ASN A 31 -5.45 -17.08 -1.54
C ASN A 31 -5.29 -15.93 -0.54
N HIS A 32 -4.57 -14.87 -0.92
CA HIS A 32 -4.30 -13.71 -0.08
C HIS A 32 -5.09 -12.47 -0.50
N ILE A 33 -5.51 -11.68 0.48
CA ILE A 33 -5.90 -10.27 0.34
C ILE A 33 -4.91 -9.42 1.10
N PHE A 34 -4.34 -8.44 0.42
CA PHE A 34 -3.47 -7.42 0.97
C PHE A 34 -4.29 -6.16 1.18
N VAL A 35 -4.34 -5.64 2.40
CA VAL A 35 -5.09 -4.43 2.77
C VAL A 35 -4.13 -3.43 3.38
N VAL A 36 -4.05 -2.24 2.83
CA VAL A 36 -3.27 -1.15 3.42
C VAL A 36 -4.14 -0.25 4.27
N VAL A 37 -3.59 0.14 5.41
CA VAL A 37 -4.26 0.93 6.43
C VAL A 37 -3.47 2.19 6.70
N PHE A 38 -4.17 3.31 6.68
CA PHE A 38 -3.66 4.61 7.12
C PHE A 38 -4.47 5.09 8.32
N ASP A 39 -3.82 5.19 9.46
CA ASP A 39 -4.42 5.72 10.67
C ASP A 39 -4.32 7.25 10.69
N HIS A 40 -5.40 7.91 10.31
CA HIS A 40 -5.47 9.37 10.26
C HIS A 40 -5.34 10.05 11.63
N GLU A 41 -5.58 9.32 12.71
CA GLU A 41 -5.47 9.84 14.09
C GLU A 41 -4.03 9.69 14.62
N ASP A 42 -3.30 8.69 14.13
CA ASP A 42 -1.91 8.46 14.47
C ASP A 42 -0.95 9.06 13.43
N ARG A 43 -0.56 10.32 13.66
CA ARG A 43 0.38 11.03 12.79
C ARG A 43 1.78 10.40 12.71
N ARG A 44 2.13 9.51 13.64
CA ARG A 44 3.41 8.79 13.63
C ARG A 44 3.38 7.57 12.73
N GLY A 45 2.18 7.14 12.34
CA GLY A 45 1.98 5.99 11.49
C GLY A 45 2.33 4.65 12.18
N GLU A 46 2.25 4.59 13.51
CA GLU A 46 2.62 3.38 14.28
C GLU A 46 1.73 2.19 13.91
N ASN A 47 0.47 2.45 13.55
CA ASN A 47 -0.50 1.45 13.12
C ASN A 47 -0.66 1.37 11.59
N ASP A 48 0.08 2.19 10.84
CA ASP A 48 0.07 2.14 9.39
C ASP A 48 0.78 0.90 8.89
N GLY A 49 0.27 0.31 7.82
CA GLY A 49 0.92 -0.85 7.24
C GLY A 49 0.07 -1.70 6.33
N LEU A 50 0.64 -2.84 6.01
CA LEU A 50 0.04 -3.88 5.19
C LEU A 50 -0.50 -4.99 6.07
N TYR A 51 -1.78 -5.27 5.95
CA TYR A 51 -2.43 -6.42 6.57
C TYR A 51 -2.68 -7.49 5.51
N VAL A 52 -2.42 -8.74 5.85
CA VAL A 52 -2.64 -9.88 4.99
C VAL A 52 -3.73 -10.76 5.57
N PHE A 53 -4.73 -11.06 4.76
CA PHE A 53 -5.84 -11.94 5.13
C PHE A 53 -5.96 -13.09 4.15
N ASP A 54 -6.41 -14.23 4.66
CA ASP A 54 -6.85 -15.34 3.84
C ASP A 54 -8.14 -14.97 3.11
N LEU A 55 -8.15 -15.12 1.79
CA LEU A 55 -9.26 -14.71 0.92
C LEU A 55 -10.53 -15.53 1.20
N GLN A 56 -10.39 -16.80 1.57
CA GLN A 56 -11.54 -17.69 1.81
C GLN A 56 -12.07 -17.57 3.24
N SER A 57 -11.22 -17.65 4.25
CA SER A 57 -11.66 -17.62 5.65
C SER A 57 -11.84 -16.22 6.20
N GLY A 58 -11.14 -15.22 5.65
CA GLY A 58 -11.06 -13.87 6.19
C GLY A 58 -10.17 -13.76 7.43
N LYS A 59 -9.44 -14.84 7.78
CA LYS A 59 -8.51 -14.83 8.90
C LYS A 59 -7.29 -13.97 8.57
N GLN A 60 -6.86 -13.15 9.52
CA GLN A 60 -5.59 -12.42 9.39
C GLN A 60 -4.42 -13.40 9.42
N LEU A 61 -3.54 -13.29 8.44
CA LEU A 61 -2.32 -14.10 8.29
C LEU A 61 -1.07 -13.34 8.76
N GLY A 62 -1.05 -12.01 8.57
CA GLY A 62 0.09 -11.18 8.92
C GLY A 62 -0.22 -9.69 8.98
N TYR A 63 0.76 -8.97 9.54
CA TYR A 63 0.85 -7.52 9.54
C TYR A 63 2.29 -7.10 9.31
N VAL A 64 2.49 -6.08 8.49
CA VAL A 64 3.80 -5.50 8.17
C VAL A 64 3.72 -4.01 8.32
N HIS A 65 4.47 -3.45 9.28
CA HIS A 65 4.65 -2.01 9.34
C HIS A 65 5.51 -1.56 8.15
N THR A 66 5.05 -0.59 7.35
CA THR A 66 5.72 -0.20 6.10
C THR A 66 6.27 1.22 6.14
N GLY A 67 5.60 2.12 6.85
CA GLY A 67 5.95 3.52 6.95
C GLY A 67 4.69 4.38 7.13
N ALA A 68 4.85 5.65 7.42
CA ALA A 68 3.72 6.54 7.69
C ALA A 68 2.93 6.89 6.42
N GLY A 69 1.61 6.89 6.56
CA GLY A 69 0.69 7.23 5.48
C GLY A 69 0.53 6.12 4.44
N THR A 70 0.44 4.87 4.86
CA THR A 70 0.26 3.73 3.96
C THR A 70 -1.04 3.86 3.14
N ASN A 71 -0.92 4.01 1.80
CA ASN A 71 -2.06 4.46 1.01
C ASN A 71 -2.47 3.51 -0.13
N ALA A 72 -1.54 3.05 -0.96
CA ALA A 72 -1.86 2.15 -2.08
C ALA A 72 -1.06 0.86 -2.02
N VAL A 73 -1.63 -0.20 -2.58
CA VAL A 73 -1.01 -1.52 -2.66
C VAL A 73 -1.19 -2.11 -4.06
N LYS A 74 -0.14 -2.79 -4.56
CA LYS A 74 -0.19 -3.62 -5.77
C LYS A 74 0.56 -4.93 -5.54
N TYR A 75 -0.06 -6.03 -5.96
CA TYR A 75 0.59 -7.33 -6.05
C TYR A 75 1.17 -7.53 -7.45
N ASN A 76 2.41 -7.96 -7.51
CA ASN A 76 3.12 -8.31 -8.74
C ASN A 76 3.34 -9.82 -8.78
N PRO A 77 2.57 -10.57 -9.57
CA PRO A 77 2.66 -12.04 -9.63
C PRO A 77 3.95 -12.52 -10.31
N LYS A 78 4.62 -11.69 -11.11
CA LYS A 78 5.86 -12.07 -11.79
C LYS A 78 7.03 -12.19 -10.82
N TYR A 79 7.08 -11.32 -9.82
CA TYR A 79 8.19 -11.27 -8.85
C TYR A 79 7.78 -11.77 -7.46
N ASN A 80 6.52 -12.16 -7.25
CA ASN A 80 5.94 -12.50 -5.95
C ASN A 80 6.20 -11.39 -4.92
N GLU A 81 5.87 -10.16 -5.31
CA GLU A 81 6.12 -8.97 -4.52
C GLU A 81 4.86 -8.13 -4.34
N VAL A 82 4.74 -7.54 -3.16
CA VAL A 82 3.71 -6.56 -2.84
C VAL A 82 4.36 -5.18 -2.71
N TYR A 83 3.91 -4.23 -3.51
CA TYR A 83 4.35 -2.84 -3.48
C TYR A 83 3.37 -2.01 -2.67
N VAL A 84 3.89 -1.19 -1.77
CA VAL A 84 3.09 -0.33 -0.88
C VAL A 84 3.63 1.09 -0.92
N THR A 85 2.74 2.08 -1.17
CA THR A 85 3.09 3.49 -1.05
C THR A 85 2.93 3.95 0.40
N ASN A 86 3.94 4.64 0.92
CA ASN A 86 3.89 5.32 2.21
C ASN A 86 3.83 6.82 1.93
N PHE A 87 2.62 7.36 1.92
CA PHE A 87 2.27 8.69 1.44
C PHE A 87 3.01 9.79 2.20
N THR A 88 2.97 9.76 3.52
CA THR A 88 3.63 10.74 4.38
C THR A 88 5.15 10.56 4.41
N SER A 89 5.62 9.31 4.46
CA SER A 89 7.07 9.03 4.48
C SER A 89 7.77 9.28 3.14
N GLY A 90 7.05 9.39 2.02
CA GLY A 90 7.68 9.52 0.70
C GLY A 90 8.50 8.29 0.32
N THR A 91 7.99 7.10 0.61
CA THR A 91 8.70 5.85 0.30
C THR A 91 7.78 4.82 -0.37
N ILE A 92 8.42 3.84 -1.01
CA ILE A 92 7.79 2.62 -1.49
C ILE A 92 8.41 1.45 -0.76
N SER A 93 7.59 0.62 -0.12
CA SER A 93 8.00 -0.65 0.47
C SER A 93 7.74 -1.79 -0.51
N VAL A 94 8.71 -2.68 -0.66
CA VAL A 94 8.61 -3.91 -1.44
C VAL A 94 8.65 -5.08 -0.46
N ILE A 95 7.61 -5.89 -0.46
CA ILE A 95 7.36 -6.92 0.52
C ILE A 95 7.25 -8.26 -0.21
N ASP A 96 7.89 -9.28 0.33
CA ASP A 96 7.75 -10.66 -0.15
C ASP A 96 6.34 -11.18 0.19
N ASP A 97 5.64 -11.74 -0.79
CA ASP A 97 4.23 -12.14 -0.66
C ASP A 97 4.01 -13.38 0.23
N LYS A 98 5.07 -14.16 0.51
CA LYS A 98 5.01 -15.40 1.30
C LYS A 98 5.49 -15.22 2.72
N SER A 99 6.65 -14.61 2.88
CA SER A 99 7.26 -14.40 4.20
C SER A 99 6.77 -13.13 4.87
N TYR A 100 6.16 -12.21 4.10
CA TYR A 100 5.76 -10.86 4.51
C TYR A 100 6.94 -10.00 4.99
N ALA A 101 8.16 -10.40 4.64
CA ALA A 101 9.35 -9.62 4.95
C ALA A 101 9.48 -8.41 4.01
N VAL A 102 9.85 -7.27 4.56
CA VAL A 102 10.22 -6.10 3.75
C VAL A 102 11.57 -6.40 3.08
N LYS A 103 11.57 -6.64 1.77
CA LYS A 103 12.76 -6.91 0.97
C LYS A 103 13.60 -5.66 0.78
N LYS A 104 12.95 -4.55 0.48
CA LYS A 104 13.57 -3.24 0.35
C LYS A 104 12.55 -2.12 0.54
N GLN A 105 13.07 -0.95 0.85
CA GLN A 105 12.32 0.29 0.83
C GLN A 105 13.17 1.35 0.10
N PHE A 106 12.55 2.15 -0.74
CA PHE A 106 13.26 3.22 -1.46
C PHE A 106 12.48 4.52 -1.45
N SER A 107 13.21 5.63 -1.43
CA SER A 107 12.63 6.97 -1.38
C SER A 107 12.11 7.38 -2.76
N VAL A 108 10.97 8.06 -2.74
CA VAL A 108 10.36 8.78 -3.86
C VAL A 108 9.97 10.17 -3.35
N PRO A 109 9.60 11.11 -4.23
CA PRO A 109 9.01 12.36 -3.74
C PRO A 109 7.84 12.10 -2.79
N VAL A 110 7.67 12.95 -1.79
CA VAL A 110 6.56 12.83 -0.83
C VAL A 110 5.20 12.81 -1.53
N TYR A 111 4.23 12.22 -0.88
CA TYR A 111 2.86 12.01 -1.35
C TYR A 111 2.71 11.02 -2.52
N PRO A 112 3.46 9.88 -2.55
CA PRO A 112 3.16 8.80 -3.47
C PRO A 112 1.75 8.27 -3.19
N ASN A 113 0.88 8.31 -4.20
CA ASN A 113 -0.54 8.03 -4.02
C ASN A 113 -0.93 6.69 -4.65
N GLN A 114 -1.38 6.69 -5.88
CA GLN A 114 -1.82 5.48 -6.59
C GLN A 114 -0.68 4.84 -7.40
N MET A 115 -0.79 3.54 -7.59
CA MET A 115 0.16 2.77 -8.39
C MET A 115 -0.57 1.93 -9.44
N VAL A 116 0.11 1.71 -10.57
CA VAL A 116 -0.31 0.78 -11.62
C VAL A 116 0.91 0.01 -12.10
N LEU A 117 0.75 -1.30 -12.28
CA LEU A 117 1.74 -2.15 -12.95
C LEU A 117 1.49 -2.17 -14.46
N SER A 118 2.56 -2.23 -15.24
CA SER A 118 2.46 -2.53 -16.66
C SER A 118 1.91 -3.94 -16.91
N PRO A 119 1.34 -4.24 -18.07
CA PRO A 119 0.79 -5.57 -18.38
C PRO A 119 1.79 -6.72 -18.29
N ASP A 120 3.07 -6.45 -18.52
CA ASP A 120 4.19 -7.40 -18.41
C ASP A 120 4.77 -7.49 -16.98
N PHE A 121 4.27 -6.67 -16.05
CA PHE A 121 4.70 -6.56 -14.66
C PHE A 121 6.14 -6.07 -14.45
N ASP A 122 6.79 -5.52 -15.48
CA ASP A 122 8.17 -5.04 -15.42
C ASP A 122 8.31 -3.56 -15.10
N THR A 123 7.21 -2.84 -15.09
CA THR A 123 7.19 -1.40 -14.79
C THR A 123 6.13 -1.07 -13.76
N LEU A 124 6.51 -0.28 -12.76
CA LEU A 124 5.60 0.32 -11.79
C LEU A 124 5.46 1.81 -12.08
N PHE A 125 4.23 2.27 -12.29
CA PHE A 125 3.91 3.68 -12.40
C PHE A 125 3.32 4.16 -11.07
N ILE A 126 3.76 5.34 -10.59
CA ILE A 126 3.34 5.90 -9.31
C ILE A 126 2.92 7.35 -9.53
N GLY A 127 1.69 7.67 -9.16
CA GLY A 127 1.21 9.05 -9.13
C GLY A 127 1.69 9.74 -7.86
N ILE A 128 2.38 10.87 -8.00
CA ILE A 128 2.79 11.74 -6.91
C ILE A 128 1.82 12.92 -6.87
N LYS A 129 1.17 13.14 -5.75
CA LYS A 129 0.32 14.32 -5.56
C LYS A 129 1.16 15.57 -5.33
N GLU A 130 0.60 16.71 -5.73
CA GLU A 130 1.11 18.01 -5.32
C GLU A 130 0.99 18.16 -3.80
N GLY A 131 1.90 18.93 -3.20
CA GLY A 131 1.97 19.13 -1.76
C GLY A 131 0.62 19.45 -1.16
N PHE A 132 0.11 18.49 -0.42
CA PHE A 132 -1.22 18.54 0.14
C PHE A 132 -1.20 19.47 1.34
N ASN A 133 -2.03 20.46 1.32
CA ASN A 133 -2.38 21.42 2.36
C ASN A 133 -1.32 21.62 3.48
N ARG A 134 -0.67 22.78 3.46
CA ARG A 134 0.27 23.27 4.47
C ARG A 134 -0.25 23.18 5.92
N ASP A 135 -1.57 23.31 6.09
CA ASP A 135 -2.22 23.25 7.40
C ASP A 135 -2.40 21.83 7.92
N TRP A 136 -2.36 20.83 7.02
CA TRP A 136 -2.56 19.43 7.39
C TRP A 136 -1.25 18.69 7.69
N ASP A 137 -0.18 19.03 6.97
CA ASP A 137 1.14 18.43 7.17
C ASP A 137 2.26 19.44 6.91
N PRO A 138 2.45 20.40 7.83
CA PRO A 138 3.41 21.48 7.66
C PRO A 138 4.88 21.01 7.60
N ASP A 139 5.18 19.85 8.19
CA ASP A 139 6.56 19.35 8.32
C ASP A 139 7.08 18.70 7.03
N VAL A 140 6.17 18.25 6.15
CA VAL A 140 6.52 17.62 4.88
C VAL A 140 6.01 18.38 3.65
N PHE A 141 5.37 19.54 3.87
CA PHE A 141 4.90 20.39 2.79
C PHE A 141 6.09 20.96 1.99
N VAL A 142 6.11 20.66 0.68
CA VAL A 142 7.07 21.21 -0.26
C VAL A 142 6.36 22.20 -1.16
N GLU A 143 6.62 23.50 -0.94
CA GLU A 143 6.06 24.57 -1.76
C GLU A 143 6.51 24.44 -3.23
N GLY A 144 5.56 24.47 -4.16
CA GLY A 144 5.84 24.35 -5.59
C GLY A 144 6.10 22.91 -6.08
N ALA A 145 5.91 21.89 -5.22
CA ALA A 145 5.89 20.52 -5.68
C ALA A 145 4.75 20.34 -6.70
N LYS A 146 5.06 19.76 -7.86
CA LYS A 146 4.08 19.53 -8.93
C LYS A 146 3.69 18.06 -9.00
N GLU A 147 2.43 17.82 -9.31
CA GLU A 147 1.96 16.47 -9.66
C GLU A 147 2.80 15.87 -10.78
N ARG A 148 3.14 14.60 -10.63
CA ARG A 148 3.94 13.87 -11.60
C ARG A 148 3.64 12.37 -11.57
N ILE A 149 4.05 11.68 -12.61
CA ILE A 149 4.03 10.22 -12.66
C ILE A 149 5.48 9.76 -12.68
N LEU A 150 5.84 8.91 -11.72
CA LEU A 150 7.10 8.19 -11.74
C LEU A 150 6.94 6.89 -12.51
N ARG A 151 7.98 6.51 -13.25
CA ARG A 151 8.12 5.22 -13.89
C ARG A 151 9.33 4.51 -13.28
N ILE A 152 9.10 3.36 -12.68
CA ILE A 152 10.11 2.53 -12.03
C ILE A 152 10.30 1.25 -12.84
N ASP A 153 11.53 0.97 -13.25
CA ASP A 153 11.93 -0.28 -13.89
C ASP A 153 12.14 -1.34 -12.80
N LEU A 154 11.35 -2.41 -12.81
CA LEU A 154 11.39 -3.49 -11.83
C LEU A 154 12.33 -4.62 -12.22
N THR A 155 12.89 -4.59 -13.43
CA THR A 155 13.85 -5.61 -13.90
C THR A 155 15.26 -5.41 -13.33
N LYS A 156 15.51 -4.21 -12.76
CA LYS A 156 16.80 -3.83 -12.16
C LYS A 156 16.68 -3.89 -10.64
N SER A 157 17.10 -4.98 -10.06
CA SER A 157 17.20 -5.21 -8.61
C SER A 157 18.48 -4.56 -8.04
#